data_1436f0cfef9a8e70ec15399dfcbc7df2
#
_entry.id   1436f0cfef9a8e70ec15399dfcbc7df2
#
_cell.length_a   1.000
_cell.length_b   1.000
_cell.length_c   1.000
_cell.angle_alpha   90.00
_cell.angle_beta   90.00
_cell.angle_gamma   90.00
#
_symmetry.space_group_name_H-M   'P 1'
#
loop_
_entity.id
_entity.type
_entity.pdbx_description
1 polymer ?
#
loop_
_entity_poly.entity_id
_entity_poly.type
_entity_poly.pdbx_seq_one_letter_code
_entity_poly.pdbx_strand_id
1 'polypeptide(L)'
;YSKSVTKRITTGNFDDNMKDIAHCDWIIEVVVERLDIKQQIYTRVEQFRKPGTLVTSNTSGIPIHMMAEGRSEDFKKHFCGSHFFNPPRYLRLLEIIPTPHTDPEIVDFLMHYGDLYLGKTTVLCK
;
A
#
# COMPACT_ATOMS: atom_id res chain seq x y z
N TYR A 1 -11.33 16.64 14.87
CA TYR A 1 -12.06 15.81 13.88
C TYR A 1 -13.42 16.40 13.58
N SER A 2 -13.66 16.68 12.33
CA SER A 2 -15.00 17.00 11.87
C SER A 2 -15.74 15.68 11.56
N LYS A 3 -16.96 15.54 12.07
CA LYS A 3 -17.82 14.39 11.73
C LYS A 3 -18.11 14.28 10.22
N SER A 4 -17.91 15.37 9.48
CA SER A 4 -18.05 15.38 8.02
C SER A 4 -16.99 14.55 7.29
N VAL A 5 -15.82 14.32 7.89
CA VAL A 5 -14.76 13.50 7.30
C VAL A 5 -15.16 12.03 7.23
N THR A 6 -15.94 11.53 8.20
CA THR A 6 -16.39 10.13 8.23
C THR A 6 -17.29 9.77 7.05
N LYS A 7 -17.96 10.75 6.44
CA LYS A 7 -18.80 10.54 5.25
C LYS A 7 -17.99 10.14 4.00
N ARG A 8 -16.69 10.36 4.02
CA ARG A 8 -15.77 9.97 2.93
C ARG A 8 -15.25 8.56 3.07
N ILE A 9 -15.57 7.88 4.18
CA ILE A 9 -15.07 6.54 4.48
C ILE A 9 -16.20 5.54 4.29
N THR A 10 -15.98 4.54 3.44
CA THR A 10 -16.87 3.40 3.27
C THR A 10 -16.17 2.17 3.82
N THR A 11 -16.86 1.43 4.70
CA THR A 11 -16.32 0.20 5.27
C THR A 11 -16.82 -1.02 4.48
N GLY A 12 -16.03 -2.08 4.50
CA GLY A 12 -16.36 -3.34 3.84
C GLY A 12 -15.56 -4.50 4.42
N ASN A 13 -15.75 -5.68 3.87
CA ASN A 13 -14.98 -6.86 4.22
C ASN A 13 -14.43 -7.55 2.96
N PHE A 14 -13.48 -8.47 3.14
CA PHE A 14 -12.82 -9.14 2.02
C PHE A 14 -13.73 -10.12 1.27
N ASP A 15 -14.75 -10.65 1.91
CA ASP A 15 -15.62 -11.65 1.29
C ASP A 15 -16.67 -11.01 0.39
N ASP A 16 -17.26 -9.89 0.83
CA ASP A 16 -18.39 -9.25 0.13
C ASP A 16 -17.97 -8.05 -0.73
N ASN A 17 -16.87 -7.36 -0.38
CA ASN A 17 -16.54 -6.04 -0.92
C ASN A 17 -15.17 -5.96 -1.62
N MET A 18 -14.44 -7.07 -1.76
CA MET A 18 -13.12 -7.05 -2.41
C MET A 18 -13.18 -6.45 -3.83
N LYS A 19 -14.27 -6.65 -4.55
CA LYS A 19 -14.48 -6.06 -5.88
C LYS A 19 -14.44 -4.53 -5.91
N ASP A 20 -14.68 -3.88 -4.78
CA ASP A 20 -14.69 -2.41 -4.71
C ASP A 20 -13.29 -1.81 -4.92
N ILE A 21 -12.23 -2.59 -4.73
CA ILE A 21 -10.87 -2.13 -5.00
C ILE A 21 -10.59 -1.84 -6.48
N ALA A 22 -11.45 -2.33 -7.39
CA ALA A 22 -11.33 -2.01 -8.81
C ALA A 22 -11.44 -0.51 -9.12
N HIS A 23 -11.99 0.26 -8.21
CA HIS A 23 -12.13 1.72 -8.33
C HIS A 23 -11.07 2.50 -7.55
N CYS A 24 -10.17 1.82 -6.86
CA CYS A 24 -9.14 2.45 -6.06
C CYS A 24 -7.91 2.82 -6.90
N ASP A 25 -7.29 3.92 -6.55
CA ASP A 25 -6.01 4.37 -7.13
C ASP A 25 -4.82 3.90 -6.31
N TRP A 26 -5.02 3.67 -5.03
CA TRP A 26 -4.00 3.20 -4.10
C TRP A 26 -4.61 2.22 -3.10
N ILE A 27 -4.02 1.03 -2.99
CA ILE A 27 -4.40 -0.03 -2.05
C ILE A 27 -3.28 -0.16 -1.04
N ILE A 28 -3.60 0.01 0.25
CA ILE A 28 -2.63 -0.17 1.35
C ILE A 28 -2.97 -1.46 2.09
N GLU A 29 -2.07 -2.43 2.07
CA GLU A 29 -2.20 -3.69 2.79
C GLU A 29 -1.68 -3.54 4.22
N VAL A 30 -2.52 -3.91 5.19
CA VAL A 30 -2.22 -3.85 6.64
C VAL A 30 -2.70 -5.12 7.34
N VAL A 31 -2.65 -6.27 6.66
CA VAL A 31 -3.08 -7.54 7.27
C VAL A 31 -1.99 -8.11 8.20
N VAL A 32 -2.32 -9.19 8.89
CA VAL A 32 -1.41 -9.83 9.86
C VAL A 32 -0.03 -10.11 9.25
N GLU A 33 1.01 -9.98 10.07
CA GLU A 33 2.42 -10.08 9.66
C GLU A 33 2.83 -11.54 9.39
N ARG A 34 2.22 -12.13 8.35
CA ARG A 34 2.50 -13.48 7.85
C ARG A 34 2.55 -13.46 6.33
N LEU A 35 3.66 -13.91 5.78
CA LEU A 35 3.91 -13.88 4.33
C LEU A 35 2.85 -14.68 3.55
N ASP A 36 2.48 -15.88 4.02
CA ASP A 36 1.49 -16.74 3.39
C ASP A 36 0.12 -16.06 3.27
N ILE A 37 -0.31 -15.38 4.33
CA ILE A 37 -1.59 -14.64 4.34
C ILE A 37 -1.52 -13.43 3.42
N LYS A 38 -0.42 -12.69 3.44
CA LYS A 38 -0.23 -11.55 2.53
C LYS A 38 -0.26 -11.99 1.06
N GLN A 39 0.39 -13.08 0.73
CA GLN A 39 0.38 -13.63 -0.63
C GLN A 39 -1.03 -14.06 -1.07
N GLN A 40 -1.82 -14.65 -0.18
CA GLN A 40 -3.23 -14.98 -0.47
C GLN A 40 -4.06 -13.71 -0.74
N ILE A 41 -3.87 -12.68 0.06
CA ILE A 41 -4.56 -11.40 -0.15
C ILE A 41 -4.15 -10.77 -1.48
N TYR A 42 -2.87 -10.78 -1.85
CA TYR A 42 -2.43 -10.22 -3.12
C TYR A 42 -2.96 -11.01 -4.33
N THR A 43 -3.13 -12.32 -4.20
CA THR A 43 -3.81 -13.10 -5.24
C THR A 43 -5.23 -12.60 -5.48
N ARG A 44 -5.96 -12.29 -4.42
CA ARG A 44 -7.31 -11.71 -4.53
C ARG A 44 -7.29 -10.27 -5.02
N VAL A 45 -6.33 -9.47 -4.57
CA VAL A 45 -6.16 -8.08 -5.02
C VAL A 45 -5.92 -8.04 -6.53
N GLU A 46 -5.07 -8.90 -7.07
CA GLU A 46 -4.82 -8.96 -8.51
C GLU A 46 -6.05 -9.34 -9.34
N GLN A 47 -6.99 -10.10 -8.77
CA GLN A 47 -8.23 -10.45 -9.46
C GLN A 47 -9.15 -9.24 -9.70
N PHE A 48 -9.09 -8.25 -8.83
CA PHE A 48 -10.04 -7.13 -8.84
C PHE A 48 -9.41 -5.77 -9.09
N ARG A 49 -8.11 -5.61 -8.84
CA ARG A 49 -7.46 -4.30 -9.05
C ARG A 49 -7.41 -3.95 -10.54
N LYS A 50 -7.62 -2.68 -10.85
CA LYS A 50 -7.37 -2.20 -12.21
C LYS A 50 -5.86 -2.10 -12.48
N PRO A 51 -5.40 -2.33 -13.71
CA PRO A 51 -3.99 -2.13 -14.07
C PRO A 51 -3.52 -0.71 -13.72
N GLY A 52 -2.29 -0.60 -13.22
CA GLY A 52 -1.71 0.68 -12.83
C GLY A 52 -2.06 1.15 -11.41
N THR A 53 -2.96 0.47 -10.72
CA THR A 53 -3.25 0.79 -9.32
C THR A 53 -2.03 0.52 -8.44
N LEU A 54 -1.68 1.52 -7.64
CA LEU A 54 -0.60 1.42 -6.66
C LEU A 54 -1.00 0.47 -5.53
N VAL A 55 -0.11 -0.46 -5.17
CA VAL A 55 -0.28 -1.34 -4.02
C VAL A 55 0.92 -1.19 -3.10
N THR A 56 0.68 -0.95 -1.83
CA THR A 56 1.75 -0.88 -0.83
C THR A 56 1.44 -1.73 0.38
N SER A 57 2.49 -2.23 1.04
CA SER A 57 2.38 -2.96 2.30
C SER A 57 2.93 -2.13 3.44
N ASN A 58 2.23 -2.13 4.57
CA ASN A 58 2.67 -1.50 5.81
C ASN A 58 3.50 -2.46 6.68
N THR A 59 4.09 -3.50 6.09
CA THR A 59 4.92 -4.46 6.82
C THR A 59 6.14 -3.79 7.45
N SER A 60 6.55 -4.28 8.63
CA SER A 60 7.77 -3.83 9.29
C SER A 60 8.87 -4.90 9.32
N GLY A 61 8.53 -6.17 9.18
CA GLY A 61 9.45 -7.29 9.36
C GLY A 61 9.63 -8.23 8.17
N ILE A 62 8.71 -8.22 7.20
CA ILE A 62 8.79 -9.10 6.03
C ILE A 62 9.48 -8.36 4.89
N PRO A 63 10.53 -8.93 4.27
CA PRO A 63 11.17 -8.32 3.10
C PRO A 63 10.16 -8.07 1.97
N ILE A 64 10.10 -6.84 1.50
CA ILE A 64 9.10 -6.40 0.50
C ILE A 64 9.17 -7.22 -0.79
N HIS A 65 10.37 -7.53 -1.26
CA HIS A 65 10.54 -8.29 -2.51
C HIS A 65 9.91 -9.70 -2.44
N MET A 66 9.88 -10.32 -1.26
CA MET A 66 9.28 -11.65 -1.08
C MET A 66 7.75 -11.63 -1.26
N MET A 67 7.13 -10.51 -0.94
CA MET A 67 5.68 -10.34 -1.10
C MET A 67 5.28 -10.18 -2.57
N ALA A 68 6.17 -9.68 -3.40
CA ALA A 68 5.94 -9.48 -4.83
C ALA A 68 6.27 -10.70 -5.69
N GLU A 69 6.84 -11.76 -5.12
CA GLU A 69 7.16 -12.97 -5.86
C GLU A 69 5.93 -13.60 -6.49
N GLY A 70 6.06 -14.00 -7.77
CA GLY A 70 4.98 -14.64 -8.50
C GLY A 70 3.85 -13.72 -8.95
N ARG A 71 3.94 -12.42 -8.66
CA ARG A 71 2.94 -11.44 -9.11
C ARG A 71 3.18 -11.02 -10.56
N SER A 72 2.15 -10.44 -11.19
CA SER A 72 2.26 -9.90 -12.54
C SER A 72 3.30 -8.79 -12.63
N GLU A 73 3.81 -8.53 -13.84
CA GLU A 73 4.76 -7.43 -14.05
C GLU A 73 4.15 -6.07 -13.69
N ASP A 74 2.86 -5.86 -14.01
CA ASP A 74 2.17 -4.62 -13.63
C ASP A 74 2.09 -4.45 -12.11
N PHE A 75 1.77 -5.52 -11.38
CA PHE A 75 1.76 -5.49 -9.91
C PHE A 75 3.15 -5.15 -9.37
N LYS A 76 4.20 -5.82 -9.84
CA LYS A 76 5.57 -5.60 -9.35
C LYS A 76 6.05 -4.18 -9.57
N LYS A 77 5.72 -3.57 -10.70
CA LYS A 77 6.08 -2.18 -11.01
C LYS A 77 5.40 -1.18 -10.10
N HIS A 78 4.19 -1.49 -9.63
CA HIS A 78 3.37 -0.61 -8.82
C HIS A 78 3.35 -1.00 -7.34
N PHE A 79 4.28 -1.84 -6.90
CA PHE A 79 4.32 -2.37 -5.55
C PHE A 79 5.58 -1.93 -4.80
N CYS A 80 5.39 -1.48 -3.56
CA CYS A 80 6.49 -1.21 -2.63
C CYS A 80 6.00 -1.25 -1.18
N GLY A 81 6.90 -1.08 -0.21
CA GLY A 81 6.55 -0.86 1.18
C GLY A 81 6.20 0.61 1.44
N SER A 82 5.20 0.84 2.26
CA SER A 82 4.89 2.15 2.85
C SER A 82 4.65 1.97 4.34
N HIS A 83 5.71 2.13 5.13
CA HIS A 83 5.67 1.85 6.55
C HIS A 83 5.37 3.12 7.35
N PHE A 84 4.17 3.16 7.91
CA PHE A 84 3.72 4.19 8.84
C PHE A 84 4.06 3.79 10.27
N PHE A 85 4.37 4.75 11.13
CA PHE A 85 4.69 4.51 12.53
C PHE A 85 3.49 4.80 13.42
N ASN A 86 3.26 3.94 14.40
CA ASN A 86 2.14 4.06 15.34
C ASN A 86 2.46 5.05 16.48
N PRO A 87 1.52 5.94 16.81
CA PRO A 87 0.23 6.13 16.13
C PRO A 87 0.40 7.01 14.88
N PRO A 88 -0.10 6.55 13.71
CA PRO A 88 0.21 7.19 12.42
C PRO A 88 -0.32 8.62 12.31
N ARG A 89 -1.30 8.99 13.11
CA ARG A 89 -1.79 10.36 13.17
C ARG A 89 -0.76 11.34 13.70
N TYR A 90 0.05 10.92 14.68
CA TYR A 90 0.96 11.80 15.41
C TYR A 90 2.41 11.66 14.95
N LEU A 91 2.83 10.46 14.59
CA LEU A 91 4.19 10.23 14.11
C LEU A 91 4.28 10.57 12.62
N ARG A 92 5.25 11.41 12.29
CA ARG A 92 5.40 11.94 10.92
C ARG A 92 6.19 11.03 9.99
N LEU A 93 7.01 10.13 10.52
CA LEU A 93 7.87 9.30 9.71
C LEU A 93 7.03 8.36 8.82
N LEU A 94 7.38 8.33 7.54
CA LEU A 94 6.85 7.38 6.56
C LEU A 94 8.03 6.83 5.76
N GLU A 95 8.31 5.55 5.89
CA GLU A 95 9.34 4.87 5.13
C GLU A 95 8.77 4.34 3.81
N ILE A 96 9.41 4.68 2.71
CA ILE A 96 9.11 4.13 1.38
C ILE A 96 10.20 3.13 1.04
N ILE A 97 9.79 1.87 0.83
CA ILE A 97 10.70 0.73 0.68
C ILE A 97 10.45 0.08 -0.69
N PRO A 98 11.18 0.47 -1.74
CA PRO A 98 11.00 -0.11 -3.07
C PRO A 98 11.60 -1.51 -3.17
N THR A 99 11.16 -2.26 -4.16
CA THR A 99 11.81 -3.48 -4.64
C THR A 99 12.65 -3.15 -5.88
N PRO A 100 13.51 -4.06 -6.35
CA PRO A 100 14.23 -3.86 -7.62
C PRO A 100 13.30 -3.67 -8.84
N HIS A 101 12.04 -4.09 -8.73
CA HIS A 101 11.05 -4.00 -9.81
C HIS A 101 10.14 -2.77 -9.72
N THR A 102 10.17 -2.05 -8.60
CA THR A 102 9.33 -0.86 -8.39
C THR A 102 9.70 0.24 -9.37
N ASP A 103 8.71 0.76 -10.10
CA ASP A 103 8.91 1.89 -11.00
C ASP A 103 9.37 3.12 -10.20
N PRO A 104 10.48 3.77 -10.61
CA PRO A 104 10.96 4.99 -9.95
C PRO A 104 9.91 6.11 -9.86
N GLU A 105 9.00 6.20 -10.81
CA GLU A 105 7.91 7.19 -10.79
C GLU A 105 6.95 6.95 -9.62
N ILE A 106 6.72 5.69 -9.25
CA ILE A 106 5.90 5.33 -8.08
C ILE A 106 6.57 5.79 -6.80
N VAL A 107 7.87 5.58 -6.69
CA VAL A 107 8.66 6.05 -5.53
C VAL A 107 8.59 7.56 -5.41
N ASP A 108 8.81 8.29 -6.51
CA ASP A 108 8.73 9.74 -6.54
C ASP A 108 7.35 10.24 -6.14
N PHE A 109 6.30 9.62 -6.67
CA PHE A 109 4.92 9.94 -6.30
C PHE A 109 4.69 9.79 -4.80
N LEU A 110 5.08 8.67 -4.20
CA LEU A 110 4.87 8.41 -2.79
C LEU A 110 5.68 9.35 -1.89
N MET A 111 6.91 9.65 -2.27
CA MET A 111 7.75 10.60 -1.53
C MET A 111 7.11 11.98 -1.50
N HIS A 112 6.60 12.47 -2.63
CA HIS A 112 5.94 13.77 -2.71
C HIS A 112 4.56 13.78 -2.07
N TYR A 113 3.75 12.78 -2.33
CA TYR A 113 2.39 12.68 -1.78
C TYR A 113 2.41 12.57 -0.26
N GLY A 114 3.31 11.75 0.27
CA GLY A 114 3.51 11.62 1.72
C GLY A 114 3.88 12.94 2.39
N ASP A 115 4.80 13.67 1.80
CA ASP A 115 5.27 14.95 2.32
C ASP A 115 4.20 16.05 2.19
N LEU A 116 3.67 16.26 0.99
CA LEU A 116 2.81 17.41 0.69
C LEU A 116 1.35 17.23 1.14
N TYR A 117 0.81 16.01 1.04
CA TYR A 117 -0.63 15.78 1.28
C TYR A 117 -0.92 15.00 2.57
N LEU A 118 -0.01 14.14 3.01
CA LEU A 118 -0.19 13.37 4.24
C LEU A 118 0.50 14.01 5.45
N GLY A 119 1.26 15.07 5.23
CA GLY A 119 1.99 15.77 6.31
C GLY A 119 3.08 14.89 6.95
N LYS A 120 3.66 13.97 6.17
CA LYS A 120 4.71 13.07 6.63
C LYS A 120 6.11 13.58 6.28
N THR A 121 7.10 13.11 7.01
CA THR A 121 8.50 13.16 6.60
C THR A 121 8.82 11.82 5.95
N THR A 122 8.93 11.82 4.64
CA THR A 122 9.17 10.60 3.86
C THR A 122 10.67 10.28 3.78
N VAL A 123 10.99 9.01 3.97
CA VAL A 123 12.36 8.50 3.89
C VAL A 123 12.40 7.33 2.92
N LEU A 124 13.34 7.38 1.97
CA LEU A 124 13.58 6.29 1.05
C LEU A 124 14.52 5.29 1.70
N CYS A 125 14.04 4.07 1.90
CA CYS A 125 14.83 2.95 2.40
C CYS A 125 15.42 2.15 1.24
N LYS A 126 16.66 1.66 1.46
CA LYS A 126 17.38 0.82 0.50
C LYS A 126 17.39 -0.64 0.95
#